data_168099ae11a1fed70f33679a866f440f
#
_entry.id   168099ae11a1fed70f33679a866f440f
#
_cell.length_a   1.000
_cell.length_b   1.000
_cell.length_c   1.000
_cell.angle_alpha   90.00
_cell.angle_beta   90.00
_cell.angle_gamma   90.00
#
_symmetry.space_group_name_H-M   'P 1'
#
loop_
_entity.id
_entity.type
_entity.pdbx_description
1 polymer ?
#
loop_
_entity_poly.entity_id
_entity_poly.type
_entity_poly.pdbx_seq_one_letter_code
_entity_poly.pdbx_strand_id
1 'polypeptide(L)'
;MEALAALAATAGIETRVADLENAAWPLGERSFGAIVVTNYLHRPLFPRIVAAIAGNGVLIYETFAAGNERFGKPSNPDFLLRPGELLDVVAGKFRVIAYEDLQIGEPKPAMVQRICAMRSGVGP
;
A
#
# COMPACT_ATOMS: atom_id res chain seq x y z
N MET A 1 18.64 -3.38 -7.26
CA MET A 1 17.99 -4.65 -6.86
C MET A 1 18.93 -5.65 -6.23
N GLU A 2 20.13 -5.80 -6.78
CA GLU A 2 21.08 -6.75 -6.20
C GLU A 2 21.48 -6.42 -4.77
N ALA A 3 21.71 -5.14 -4.47
CA ALA A 3 22.06 -4.72 -3.11
C ALA A 3 20.92 -5.00 -2.14
N LEU A 4 19.69 -4.75 -2.56
CA LEU A 4 18.53 -5.01 -1.74
C LEU A 4 18.36 -6.52 -1.50
N ALA A 5 18.54 -7.33 -2.55
CA ALA A 5 18.42 -8.77 -2.44
C ALA A 5 19.47 -9.35 -1.50
N ALA A 6 20.72 -8.87 -1.58
CA ALA A 6 21.79 -9.31 -0.72
C ALA A 6 21.51 -8.94 0.75
N LEU A 7 21.05 -7.72 0.99
CA LEU A 7 20.70 -7.27 2.33
C LEU A 7 19.54 -8.08 2.90
N ALA A 8 18.51 -8.32 2.10
CA ALA A 8 17.34 -9.08 2.49
C ALA A 8 17.70 -10.53 2.82
N ALA A 9 18.57 -11.14 2.04
CA ALA A 9 19.02 -12.51 2.30
C ALA A 9 19.75 -12.61 3.65
N THR A 10 20.58 -11.61 3.96
CA THR A 10 21.25 -11.54 5.25
C THR A 10 20.28 -11.42 6.41
N ALA A 11 19.18 -10.69 6.20
CA ALA A 11 18.14 -10.48 7.21
C ALA A 11 17.10 -11.61 7.26
N GLY A 12 17.24 -12.62 6.41
CA GLY A 12 16.25 -13.70 6.34
C GLY A 12 14.98 -13.32 5.60
N ILE A 13 15.04 -12.34 4.72
CA ILE A 13 13.90 -11.86 3.95
C ILE A 13 13.97 -12.42 2.53
N GLU A 14 12.87 -12.99 2.05
CA GLU A 14 12.75 -13.44 0.68
C GLU A 14 12.43 -12.23 -0.21
N THR A 15 13.14 -12.10 -1.34
CA THR A 15 12.85 -11.06 -2.31
C THR A 15 12.35 -11.66 -3.61
N ARG A 16 11.51 -10.91 -4.31
CA ARG A 16 10.95 -11.33 -5.60
C ARG A 16 10.77 -10.10 -6.49
N VAL A 17 11.27 -10.20 -7.72
CA VAL A 17 11.03 -9.18 -8.74
C VAL A 17 9.84 -9.65 -9.59
N ALA A 18 8.84 -8.81 -9.73
CA ALA A 18 7.63 -9.16 -10.47
C ALA A 18 7.00 -7.92 -11.10
N ASP A 19 6.38 -8.12 -12.26
CA ASP A 19 5.56 -7.09 -12.88
C ASP A 19 4.14 -7.26 -12.35
N LEU A 20 3.73 -6.34 -11.48
CA LEU A 20 2.42 -6.42 -10.83
C LEU A 20 1.27 -5.96 -11.73
N GLU A 21 1.56 -5.30 -12.84
CA GLU A 21 0.53 -4.67 -13.66
C GLU A 21 0.19 -5.46 -14.91
N ASN A 22 1.16 -6.16 -15.49
CA ASN A 22 0.99 -6.83 -16.77
C ASN A 22 1.12 -8.34 -16.68
N ALA A 23 1.34 -8.88 -15.51
CA ALA A 23 1.48 -10.31 -15.28
C ALA A 23 0.49 -10.79 -14.24
N ALA A 24 0.35 -12.10 -14.10
CA ALA A 24 -0.49 -12.66 -13.06
C ALA A 24 0.02 -12.26 -11.68
N TRP A 25 -0.90 -12.18 -10.72
CA TRP A 25 -0.56 -11.90 -9.32
C TRP A 25 0.48 -12.91 -8.84
N PRO A 26 1.67 -12.45 -8.43
CA PRO A 26 2.80 -13.36 -8.20
C PRO A 26 2.73 -14.13 -6.88
N LEU A 27 1.83 -13.76 -5.98
CA LEU A 27 1.76 -14.34 -4.65
C LEU A 27 0.72 -15.46 -4.54
N GLY A 28 0.01 -15.74 -5.63
CA GLY A 28 -1.00 -16.81 -5.63
C GLY A 28 -2.08 -16.56 -4.59
N GLU A 29 -2.40 -17.62 -3.83
CA GLU A 29 -3.42 -17.53 -2.79
C GLU A 29 -2.83 -17.36 -1.39
N ARG A 30 -1.55 -17.02 -1.31
CA ARG A 30 -0.91 -16.79 -0.01
C ARG A 30 -1.57 -15.61 0.70
N SER A 31 -1.65 -15.71 2.03
CA SER A 31 -2.09 -14.59 2.87
C SER A 31 -0.99 -14.23 3.85
N PHE A 32 -1.04 -12.99 4.32
CA PHE A 32 0.03 -12.42 5.14
C PHE A 32 -0.55 -11.74 6.38
N GLY A 33 0.20 -11.78 7.47
CA GLY A 33 -0.18 -11.08 8.69
C GLY A 33 -0.01 -9.57 8.58
N ALA A 34 0.79 -9.10 7.64
CA ALA A 34 0.92 -7.67 7.37
C ALA A 34 1.36 -7.47 5.93
N ILE A 35 0.84 -6.42 5.32
CA ILE A 35 1.27 -5.97 3.99
C ILE A 35 1.54 -4.48 4.10
N VAL A 36 2.72 -4.07 3.62
CA VAL A 36 3.12 -2.67 3.61
C VAL A 36 3.36 -2.25 2.16
N VAL A 37 2.69 -1.19 1.73
CA VAL A 37 2.86 -0.63 0.38
C VAL A 37 3.23 0.84 0.51
N THR A 38 4.29 1.24 -0.16
CA THR A 38 4.73 2.64 -0.15
C THR A 38 5.03 3.10 -1.57
N ASN A 39 4.65 4.35 -1.85
CA ASN A 39 4.99 5.04 -3.11
C ASN A 39 4.60 4.27 -4.36
N TYR A 40 3.45 3.61 -4.32
CA TYR A 40 2.95 2.83 -5.44
C TYR A 40 1.43 2.88 -5.49
N LEU A 41 0.89 3.12 -6.67
CA LEU A 41 -0.55 3.14 -6.88
C LEU A 41 -0.89 2.51 -8.21
N HIS A 42 -1.57 1.38 -8.15
CA HIS A 42 -2.18 0.73 -9.29
C HIS A 42 -3.51 0.16 -8.82
N ARG A 43 -4.57 0.90 -9.10
CA ARG A 43 -5.89 0.62 -8.51
C ARG A 43 -6.42 -0.79 -8.74
N PRO A 44 -6.19 -1.43 -9.90
CA PRO A 44 -6.64 -2.81 -10.08
C PRO A 44 -6.08 -3.81 -9.08
N LEU A 45 -4.99 -3.46 -8.37
CA LEU A 45 -4.40 -4.35 -7.38
C LEU A 45 -5.05 -4.26 -6.01
N PHE A 46 -5.84 -3.22 -5.72
CA PHE A 46 -6.45 -3.09 -4.40
C PHE A 46 -7.20 -4.34 -3.95
N PRO A 47 -8.08 -4.95 -4.77
CA PRO A 47 -8.76 -6.18 -4.33
C PRO A 47 -7.79 -7.32 -4.02
N ARG A 48 -6.71 -7.42 -4.77
CA ARG A 48 -5.70 -8.48 -4.56
C ARG A 48 -4.97 -8.27 -3.25
N ILE A 49 -4.57 -7.02 -2.99
CA ILE A 49 -3.85 -6.67 -1.76
C ILE A 49 -4.74 -6.92 -0.55
N VAL A 50 -5.97 -6.46 -0.60
CA VAL A 50 -6.92 -6.63 0.50
C VAL A 50 -7.17 -8.12 0.76
N ALA A 51 -7.37 -8.91 -0.30
CA ALA A 51 -7.64 -10.34 -0.16
C ALA A 51 -6.43 -11.11 0.39
N ALA A 52 -5.22 -10.59 0.21
CA ALA A 52 -4.01 -11.27 0.65
C ALA A 52 -3.69 -11.02 2.13
N ILE A 53 -4.47 -10.21 2.83
CA ILE A 53 -4.26 -9.97 4.25
C ILE A 53 -5.07 -10.97 5.06
N ALA A 54 -4.41 -11.70 5.94
CA ALA A 54 -5.04 -12.70 6.79
C ALA A 54 -5.99 -12.04 7.80
N GLY A 55 -6.92 -12.81 8.35
CA GLY A 55 -7.75 -12.34 9.45
C GLY A 55 -6.87 -11.83 10.58
N ASN A 56 -7.23 -10.69 11.15
CA ASN A 56 -6.43 -9.96 12.15
C ASN A 56 -5.09 -9.42 11.62
N GLY A 57 -4.85 -9.54 10.31
CA GLY A 57 -3.67 -8.98 9.67
C GLY A 57 -3.81 -7.48 9.47
N VAL A 58 -2.70 -6.83 9.17
CA VAL A 58 -2.59 -5.38 9.10
C VAL A 58 -2.20 -4.94 7.69
N LEU A 59 -2.86 -3.90 7.20
CA LEU A 59 -2.45 -3.18 5.99
C LEU A 59 -1.88 -1.84 6.40
N ILE A 60 -0.69 -1.55 5.92
CA ILE A 60 -0.10 -0.21 6.01
C ILE A 60 0.15 0.26 4.58
N TYR A 61 -0.46 1.35 4.19
CA TYR A 61 -0.37 1.86 2.83
C TYR A 61 -0.13 3.37 2.86
N GLU A 62 0.88 3.81 2.14
CA GLU A 62 1.17 5.23 2.02
C GLU A 62 1.64 5.54 0.60
N THR A 63 1.00 6.51 -0.03
CA THR A 63 1.50 7.03 -1.31
C THR A 63 1.00 8.45 -1.52
N PHE A 64 1.36 9.05 -2.64
CA PHE A 64 1.04 10.44 -2.93
C PHE A 64 -0.45 10.61 -3.19
N ALA A 65 -0.95 11.79 -2.84
CA ALA A 65 -2.37 12.11 -2.92
C ALA A 65 -2.61 13.36 -3.75
N ALA A 66 -3.86 13.57 -4.12
CA ALA A 66 -4.29 14.75 -4.86
C ALA A 66 -3.82 16.03 -4.16
N GLY A 67 -3.28 16.94 -4.92
CA GLY A 67 -2.61 18.13 -4.41
C GLY A 67 -1.09 18.07 -4.56
N ASN A 68 -0.53 16.86 -4.73
CA ASN A 68 0.91 16.71 -4.85
C ASN A 68 1.47 17.36 -6.11
N GLU A 69 0.65 17.54 -7.13
CA GLU A 69 1.07 18.21 -8.36
C GLU A 69 1.58 19.63 -8.13
N ARG A 70 1.20 20.24 -7.01
CA ARG A 70 1.71 21.57 -6.63
C ARG A 70 3.17 21.55 -6.22
N PHE A 71 3.69 20.40 -5.87
CA PHE A 71 5.05 20.26 -5.35
C PHE A 71 5.99 19.56 -6.31
N GLY A 72 5.46 18.90 -7.34
CA GLY A 72 6.27 18.17 -8.31
C GLY A 72 5.66 16.84 -8.68
N LYS A 73 6.52 15.88 -8.89
CA LYS A 73 6.07 14.54 -9.31
C LYS A 73 5.93 13.61 -8.13
N PRO A 74 5.01 12.64 -8.18
CA PRO A 74 4.07 12.42 -9.26
C PRO A 74 3.04 13.53 -9.35
N SER A 75 2.64 13.87 -10.58
CA SER A 75 1.65 14.93 -10.83
C SER A 75 0.46 14.43 -11.63
N ASN A 76 0.59 13.26 -12.26
CA ASN A 76 -0.52 12.65 -13.01
C ASN A 76 -1.59 12.15 -12.03
N PRO A 77 -2.84 12.56 -12.17
CA PRO A 77 -3.92 12.10 -11.28
C PRO A 77 -4.04 10.58 -11.18
N ASP A 78 -3.62 9.85 -12.21
CA ASP A 78 -3.65 8.38 -12.17
C ASP A 78 -2.74 7.81 -11.09
N PHE A 79 -1.78 8.58 -10.62
CA PHE A 79 -0.84 8.17 -9.59
C PHE A 79 -1.06 8.87 -8.26
N LEU A 80 -2.19 9.57 -8.13
CA LEU A 80 -2.52 10.30 -6.91
C LEU A 80 -3.82 9.78 -6.32
N LEU A 81 -3.80 9.45 -5.04
CA LEU A 81 -5.01 9.02 -4.34
C LEU A 81 -6.01 10.17 -4.26
N ARG A 82 -7.28 9.85 -4.48
CA ARG A 82 -8.36 10.80 -4.27
C ARG A 82 -8.62 10.95 -2.76
N PRO A 83 -9.18 12.08 -2.33
CA PRO A 83 -9.53 12.25 -0.91
C PRO A 83 -10.36 11.07 -0.40
N GLY A 84 -9.96 10.48 0.71
CA GLY A 84 -10.66 9.36 1.32
C GLY A 84 -10.51 8.02 0.60
N GLU A 85 -9.73 7.93 -0.45
CA GLU A 85 -9.67 6.70 -1.26
C GLU A 85 -9.22 5.49 -0.47
N LEU A 86 -8.22 5.63 0.38
CA LEU A 86 -7.76 4.48 1.19
C LEU A 86 -8.82 4.03 2.19
N LEU A 87 -9.66 4.93 2.67
CA LEU A 87 -10.79 4.54 3.51
C LEU A 87 -11.77 3.67 2.74
N ASP A 88 -12.02 4.01 1.48
CA ASP A 88 -12.91 3.22 0.63
C ASP A 88 -12.33 1.83 0.35
N VAL A 89 -11.03 1.74 0.17
CA VAL A 89 -10.35 0.47 -0.12
C VAL A 89 -10.60 -0.55 1.00
N VAL A 90 -10.61 -0.11 2.25
CA VAL A 90 -10.74 -1.00 3.40
C VAL A 90 -12.16 -1.06 3.97
N ALA A 91 -13.08 -0.29 3.42
CA ALA A 91 -14.43 -0.18 3.96
C ALA A 91 -15.13 -1.53 4.05
N GLY A 92 -15.78 -1.77 5.17
CA GLY A 92 -16.58 -2.98 5.40
C GLY A 92 -15.79 -4.23 5.76
N LYS A 93 -14.47 -4.20 5.63
CA LYS A 93 -13.63 -5.39 5.85
C LYS A 93 -12.57 -5.18 6.91
N PHE A 94 -12.19 -3.93 7.16
CA PHE A 94 -11.11 -3.58 8.06
C PHE A 94 -11.58 -2.58 9.09
N ARG A 95 -10.93 -2.62 10.25
CA ARG A 95 -11.01 -1.56 11.23
C ARG A 95 -9.87 -0.59 10.97
N VAL A 96 -10.18 0.68 10.78
CA VAL A 96 -9.16 1.71 10.59
C VAL A 96 -8.53 2.03 11.94
N ILE A 97 -7.22 1.88 12.04
CA ILE A 97 -6.47 2.19 13.26
C ILE A 97 -5.97 3.62 13.19
N ALA A 98 -5.47 4.03 12.03
CA ALA A 98 -4.99 5.38 11.80
C ALA A 98 -5.15 5.73 10.33
N TYR A 99 -5.47 6.99 10.07
CA TYR A 99 -5.62 7.48 8.71
C TYR A 99 -5.22 8.94 8.67
N GLU A 100 -4.46 9.31 7.64
CA GLU A 100 -4.07 10.68 7.41
C GLU A 100 -4.12 11.01 5.92
N ASP A 101 -4.55 12.23 5.61
CA ASP A 101 -4.52 12.80 4.28
C ASP A 101 -4.01 14.22 4.48
N LEU A 102 -2.72 14.45 4.25
CA LEU A 102 -2.09 15.68 4.68
C LEU A 102 -0.83 16.01 3.89
N GLN A 103 -0.39 17.23 4.08
CA GLN A 103 0.88 17.67 3.55
C GLN A 103 1.99 17.34 4.54
N ILE A 104 3.07 16.73 4.02
CA ILE A 104 4.29 16.52 4.80
C ILE A 104 5.34 17.51 4.31
N GLY A 105 6.32 17.82 5.18
CA GLY A 105 7.42 18.73 4.85
C GLY A 105 8.74 18.03 4.60
N GLU A 106 8.90 16.86 5.18
CA GLU A 106 10.16 16.10 5.09
C GLU A 106 9.92 14.75 4.37
N PRO A 107 10.86 14.30 3.55
CA PRO A 107 12.13 14.93 3.17
C PRO A 107 11.96 16.17 2.28
N LYS A 108 10.81 16.35 1.67
CA LYS A 108 10.42 17.50 0.89
C LYS A 108 8.90 17.64 0.90
N PRO A 109 8.37 18.84 0.58
CA PRO A 109 6.92 19.02 0.59
C PRO A 109 6.22 18.03 -0.35
N ALA A 110 5.18 17.39 0.14
CA ALA A 110 4.37 16.47 -0.65
C ALA A 110 3.00 16.32 -0.01
N MET A 111 2.01 15.99 -0.84
CA MET A 111 0.71 15.55 -0.33
C MET A 111 0.71 14.03 -0.31
N VAL A 112 0.35 13.46 0.82
CA VAL A 112 0.29 12.02 1.00
C VAL A 112 -1.00 11.61 1.67
N GLN A 113 -1.39 10.38 1.43
CA GLN A 113 -2.46 9.72 2.17
C GLN A 113 -1.91 8.43 2.71
N ARG A 114 -2.20 8.13 3.97
CA ARG A 114 -1.69 6.93 4.61
C ARG A 114 -2.73 6.32 5.52
N ILE A 115 -2.70 5.00 5.61
CA ILE A 115 -3.63 4.26 6.43
C ILE A 115 -2.93 3.09 7.11
N CYS A 116 -3.36 2.81 8.34
CA CYS A 116 -3.08 1.58 9.03
C CYS A 116 -4.43 0.99 9.40
N ALA A 117 -4.72 -0.20 8.91
CA ALA A 117 -6.00 -0.85 9.13
C ALA A 117 -5.81 -2.32 9.43
N MET A 118 -6.63 -2.88 10.30
CA MET A 118 -6.58 -4.28 10.68
C MET A 118 -7.80 -5.00 10.09
N ARG A 119 -7.54 -6.09 9.37
CA ARG A 119 -8.63 -6.89 8.84
C ARG A 119 -9.40 -7.50 9.98
N SER A 120 -10.73 -7.42 9.92
CA SER A 120 -11.58 -8.04 10.92
C SER A 120 -11.24 -9.53 11.00
N GLY A 121 -11.16 -10.03 12.21
CA GLY A 121 -10.97 -11.45 12.41
C GLY A 121 -12.08 -12.22 11.72
N VAL A 122 -11.81 -13.48 11.40
CA VAL A 122 -12.82 -14.32 10.81
C VAL A 122 -13.94 -14.41 11.82
N GLY A 123 -14.86 -13.49 11.69
CA GLY A 123 -16.06 -13.54 12.46
C GLY A 123 -16.72 -14.88 12.15
N PRO A 124 -17.55 -15.31 13.06
CA PRO A 124 -18.24 -16.54 12.81
C PRO A 124 -18.91 -16.45 11.48
#